data_101114d9868f657d4b4ed05754b7261e
#
_entry.id   101114d9868f657d4b4ed05754b7261e
#
_cell.length_a   1.000
_cell.length_b   1.000
_cell.length_c   1.000
_cell.angle_alpha   90.00
_cell.angle_beta   90.00
_cell.angle_gamma   90.00
#
_symmetry.space_group_name_H-M   'P 1'
#
loop_
_entity.id
_entity.type
_entity.pdbx_description
1 polymer ?
#
loop_
_entity_poly.entity_id
_entity_poly.type
_entity_poly.pdbx_seq_one_letter_code
_entity_poly.pdbx_strand_id
1 'polypeptide(L)'
;MERKPLPKRKSPRLPQYDYGQCGYYFVTICTKVRNRDTLGSIIPWERVGGGLCPAPPTVCLTPAGKIVEDAITAIPSLYAGVEFDTYCIMPDHVHLIIAIPAGRDRARPLPVMIGRFKSYTDHGYRGLTDKKTPGLWQRGFYDHVIRNDADLDAARCYVRNNPVKKQERESIYAEKETTQ
;
A
#
# COMPACT_ATOMS: atom_id res chain seq x y z
N MET A 1 -20.02 -18.86 -32.66
CA MET A 1 -20.11 -17.84 -31.57
C MET A 1 -18.75 -17.16 -31.45
N GLU A 2 -18.59 -15.99 -32.04
CA GLU A 2 -17.37 -15.18 -31.87
C GLU A 2 -17.29 -14.65 -30.44
N ARG A 3 -16.19 -14.95 -29.77
CA ARG A 3 -15.93 -14.42 -28.42
C ARG A 3 -15.58 -12.93 -28.56
N LYS A 4 -16.41 -12.05 -28.01
CA LYS A 4 -16.09 -10.61 -27.88
C LYS A 4 -14.69 -10.46 -27.26
N PRO A 5 -13.79 -9.68 -27.88
CA PRO A 5 -12.46 -9.45 -27.32
C PRO A 5 -12.60 -8.78 -25.95
N LEU A 6 -11.88 -9.33 -24.95
CA LEU A 6 -11.84 -8.76 -23.61
C LEU A 6 -11.29 -7.33 -23.68
N PRO A 7 -11.87 -6.38 -22.92
CA PRO A 7 -11.38 -5.01 -22.91
C PRO A 7 -9.91 -4.97 -22.50
N LYS A 8 -9.06 -4.32 -23.31
CA LYS A 8 -7.65 -4.11 -23.00
C LYS A 8 -7.56 -3.35 -21.68
N ARG A 9 -6.95 -3.95 -20.65
CA ARG A 9 -6.65 -3.26 -19.40
C ARG A 9 -5.77 -2.05 -19.72
N LYS A 10 -6.24 -0.86 -19.36
CA LYS A 10 -5.41 0.35 -19.40
C LYS A 10 -4.18 0.11 -18.52
N SER A 11 -2.99 0.40 -19.05
CA SER A 11 -1.78 0.39 -18.23
C SER A 11 -1.95 1.40 -17.09
N PRO A 12 -1.73 1.04 -15.83
CA PRO A 12 -1.80 1.99 -14.73
C PRO A 12 -0.67 3.01 -14.76
N ARG A 13 0.33 2.84 -15.64
CA ARG A 13 1.50 3.71 -15.75
C ARG A 13 1.33 4.74 -16.86
N LEU A 14 1.86 5.94 -16.61
CA LEU A 14 1.92 6.99 -17.61
C LEU A 14 2.83 6.54 -18.77
N PRO A 15 2.33 6.49 -20.02
CA PRO A 15 3.16 6.19 -21.18
C PRO A 15 4.30 7.21 -21.27
N GLN A 16 5.52 6.77 -21.55
CA GLN A 16 6.70 7.63 -21.78
C GLN A 16 7.18 8.44 -20.54
N TYR A 17 6.63 8.21 -19.36
CA TYR A 17 7.14 8.86 -18.14
C TYR A 17 8.37 8.11 -17.62
N ASP A 18 9.45 8.87 -17.37
CA ASP A 18 10.67 8.32 -16.76
C ASP A 18 10.52 8.24 -15.23
N TYR A 19 10.22 7.06 -14.73
CA TYR A 19 10.11 6.77 -13.30
C TYR A 19 11.45 6.73 -12.55
N GLY A 20 12.55 7.07 -13.20
CA GLY A 20 13.85 7.33 -12.59
C GLY A 20 14.07 8.79 -12.19
N GLN A 21 13.13 9.69 -12.54
CA GLN A 21 13.21 11.11 -12.18
C GLN A 21 13.04 11.32 -10.68
N CYS A 22 13.66 12.40 -10.17
CA CYS A 22 13.43 12.88 -8.82
C CYS A 22 11.97 13.33 -8.64
N GLY A 23 11.46 13.19 -7.41
CA GLY A 23 10.11 13.60 -7.06
C GLY A 23 9.42 12.67 -6.09
N TYR A 24 8.16 12.95 -5.83
CA TYR A 24 7.32 12.16 -4.96
C TYR A 24 6.37 11.28 -5.77
N TYR A 25 6.23 10.04 -5.33
CA TYR A 25 5.38 9.03 -5.96
C TYR A 25 4.45 8.43 -4.92
N PHE A 26 3.15 8.59 -5.12
CA PHE A 26 2.16 7.84 -4.34
C PHE A 26 1.95 6.47 -4.98
N VAL A 27 2.11 5.41 -4.20
CA VAL A 27 2.04 4.02 -4.67
C VAL A 27 1.02 3.23 -3.86
N THR A 28 0.22 2.41 -4.54
CA THR A 28 -0.67 1.42 -3.91
C THR A 28 -0.33 0.01 -4.38
N ILE A 29 -0.06 -0.87 -3.44
CA ILE A 29 0.25 -2.29 -3.69
C ILE A 29 -0.82 -3.15 -3.03
N CYS A 30 -1.59 -3.90 -3.80
CA CYS A 30 -2.67 -4.74 -3.28
C CYS A 30 -2.22 -6.18 -3.08
N THR A 31 -2.74 -6.83 -2.03
CA THR A 31 -2.57 -8.27 -1.83
C THR A 31 -3.33 -9.04 -2.91
N LYS A 32 -2.90 -10.27 -3.17
CA LYS A 32 -3.49 -11.13 -4.20
C LYS A 32 -4.91 -11.53 -3.85
N VAL A 33 -5.15 -11.77 -2.57
CA VAL A 33 -6.49 -12.06 -2.03
C VAL A 33 -7.03 -10.76 -1.43
N ARG A 34 -8.05 -10.18 -2.09
CA ARG A 34 -8.69 -8.94 -1.65
C ARG A 34 -9.68 -9.21 -0.52
N ASN A 35 -9.99 -8.15 0.24
CA ASN A 35 -10.96 -8.18 1.33
C ASN A 35 -10.66 -9.24 2.40
N ARG A 36 -9.37 -9.53 2.62
CA ARG A 36 -8.90 -10.37 3.72
C ARG A 36 -7.88 -9.61 4.55
N ASP A 37 -7.87 -9.89 5.83
CA ASP A 37 -6.94 -9.33 6.80
C ASP A 37 -5.55 -9.98 6.70
N THR A 38 -4.99 -9.97 5.47
CA THR A 38 -3.72 -10.63 5.18
C THR A 38 -2.55 -9.94 5.86
N LEU A 39 -2.53 -8.60 5.86
CA LEU A 39 -1.45 -7.80 6.43
C LEU A 39 -1.77 -7.28 7.83
N GLY A 40 -3.03 -7.19 8.20
CA GLY A 40 -3.46 -6.68 9.50
C GLY A 40 -4.96 -6.59 9.60
N SER A 41 -5.46 -6.26 10.77
CA SER A 41 -6.87 -5.95 11.02
C SER A 41 -7.01 -4.55 11.60
N ILE A 42 -8.10 -3.85 11.27
CA ILE A 42 -8.40 -2.55 11.87
C ILE A 42 -8.96 -2.78 13.25
N ILE A 43 -8.33 -2.17 14.24
CA ILE A 43 -8.87 -2.10 15.60
C ILE A 43 -9.70 -0.84 15.71
N PRO A 44 -11.05 -0.95 15.87
CA PRO A 44 -11.89 0.20 16.09
C PRO A 44 -11.46 0.96 17.34
N TRP A 45 -11.56 2.27 17.31
CA TRP A 45 -11.17 3.15 18.43
C TRP A 45 -11.88 2.85 19.76
N GLU A 46 -13.10 2.31 19.71
CA GLU A 46 -13.89 1.92 20.89
C GLU A 46 -13.24 0.80 21.71
N ARG A 47 -12.29 0.07 21.14
CA ARG A 47 -11.56 -1.05 21.78
C ARG A 47 -10.17 -0.66 22.30
N VAL A 48 -9.68 0.52 21.99
CA VAL A 48 -8.36 0.99 22.44
C VAL A 48 -8.53 1.79 23.72
N GLY A 49 -8.69 1.07 24.83
CA GLY A 49 -8.55 1.54 26.21
C GLY A 49 -9.39 2.75 26.62
N GLY A 50 -10.09 2.68 27.76
CA GLY A 50 -10.96 3.70 28.35
C GLY A 50 -10.29 5.03 28.76
N GLY A 51 -9.51 5.64 27.86
CA GLY A 51 -8.94 6.98 28.04
C GLY A 51 -9.83 8.06 27.44
N LEU A 52 -9.82 9.24 28.04
CA LEU A 52 -10.61 10.43 27.68
C LEU A 52 -10.33 11.04 26.29
N CYS A 53 -9.44 10.46 25.48
CA CYS A 53 -9.14 10.91 24.14
C CYS A 53 -9.19 9.71 23.17
N PRO A 54 -10.16 9.66 22.25
CA PRO A 54 -10.25 8.56 21.31
C PRO A 54 -9.03 8.58 20.37
N ALA A 55 -8.19 7.54 20.47
CA ALA A 55 -7.11 7.35 19.51
C ALA A 55 -7.70 6.99 18.13
N PRO A 56 -7.13 7.48 17.01
CA PRO A 56 -7.59 7.08 15.68
C PRO A 56 -7.47 5.56 15.50
N PRO A 57 -8.34 4.94 14.66
CA PRO A 57 -8.28 3.52 14.42
C PRO A 57 -6.88 3.10 13.95
N THR A 58 -6.37 2.06 14.57
CA THR A 58 -5.01 1.55 14.33
C THR A 58 -5.08 0.22 13.63
N VAL A 59 -4.13 -0.07 12.77
CA VAL A 59 -4.00 -1.38 12.13
C VAL A 59 -3.10 -2.26 13.01
N CYS A 60 -3.67 -3.37 13.53
CA CYS A 60 -2.89 -4.42 14.16
C CYS A 60 -2.29 -5.33 13.08
N LEU A 61 -0.98 -5.31 12.94
CA LEU A 61 -0.30 -6.06 11.88
C LEU A 61 -0.23 -7.56 12.19
N THR A 62 -0.49 -8.38 11.18
CA THR A 62 -0.18 -9.81 11.19
C THR A 62 1.34 -10.04 11.06
N PRO A 63 1.84 -11.27 11.23
CA PRO A 63 3.23 -11.59 10.89
C PRO A 63 3.61 -11.22 9.45
N ALA A 64 2.70 -11.36 8.49
CA ALA A 64 2.90 -10.91 7.11
C ALA A 64 3.00 -9.38 7.01
N GLY A 65 2.15 -8.66 7.75
CA GLY A 65 2.20 -7.19 7.85
C GLY A 65 3.51 -6.69 8.47
N LYS A 66 4.05 -7.39 9.45
CA LYS A 66 5.36 -7.08 10.05
C LYS A 66 6.51 -7.23 9.06
N ILE A 67 6.52 -8.30 8.26
CA ILE A 67 7.51 -8.46 7.18
C ILE A 67 7.45 -7.29 6.19
N VAL A 68 6.24 -6.80 5.89
CA VAL A 68 6.03 -5.66 5.01
C VAL A 68 6.54 -4.38 5.65
N GLU A 69 6.26 -4.15 6.93
CA GLU A 69 6.73 -2.99 7.70
C GLU A 69 8.27 -2.96 7.78
N ASP A 70 8.90 -4.08 8.11
CA ASP A 70 10.35 -4.23 8.16
C ASP A 70 11.00 -3.95 6.80
N ALA A 71 10.37 -4.43 5.72
CA ALA A 71 10.82 -4.16 4.36
C ALA A 71 10.71 -2.67 3.97
N ILE A 72 9.65 -1.97 4.41
CA ILE A 72 9.50 -0.53 4.21
C ILE A 72 10.63 0.22 4.92
N THR A 73 10.84 -0.06 6.19
CA THR A 73 11.86 0.62 7.01
C THR A 73 13.29 0.35 6.53
N ALA A 74 13.55 -0.80 5.89
CA ALA A 74 14.85 -1.14 5.34
C ALA A 74 15.19 -0.45 4.00
N ILE A 75 14.22 0.07 3.26
CA ILE A 75 14.43 0.64 1.91
C ILE A 75 15.43 1.82 1.88
N PRO A 76 15.42 2.79 2.83
CA PRO A 76 16.42 3.85 2.84
C PRO A 76 17.86 3.33 2.90
N SER A 77 18.09 2.22 3.60
CA SER A 77 19.40 1.58 3.69
C SER A 77 19.82 0.89 2.38
N LEU A 78 18.83 0.38 1.61
CA LEU A 78 19.08 -0.35 0.35
C LEU A 78 19.20 0.58 -0.86
N TYR A 79 18.56 1.73 -0.78
CA TYR A 79 18.50 2.73 -1.87
C TYR A 79 18.86 4.10 -1.31
N ALA A 80 20.16 4.34 -1.18
CA ALA A 80 20.65 5.57 -0.57
C ALA A 80 19.94 6.82 -1.11
N GLY A 81 19.37 7.64 -0.21
CA GLY A 81 18.61 8.86 -0.50
C GLY A 81 17.17 8.67 -0.94
N VAL A 82 16.69 7.45 -1.15
CA VAL A 82 15.25 7.20 -1.30
C VAL A 82 14.65 7.14 0.10
N GLU A 83 13.57 7.87 0.30
CA GLU A 83 12.89 7.93 1.59
C GLU A 83 11.41 7.58 1.43
N PHE A 84 10.84 6.99 2.48
CA PHE A 84 9.39 6.94 2.62
C PHE A 84 8.94 8.15 3.41
N ASP A 85 8.23 9.05 2.75
CA ASP A 85 7.63 10.22 3.40
C ASP A 85 6.53 9.78 4.38
N THR A 86 5.62 8.96 3.91
CA THR A 86 4.48 8.44 4.67
C THR A 86 4.04 7.10 4.09
N TYR A 87 3.60 6.19 4.96
CA TYR A 87 2.98 4.93 4.54
C TYR A 87 1.83 4.51 5.46
N CYS A 88 0.98 3.64 4.95
CA CYS A 88 -0.06 2.96 5.70
C CYS A 88 -0.20 1.52 5.21
N ILE A 89 -0.05 0.56 6.13
CA ILE A 89 -0.29 -0.85 5.86
C ILE A 89 -1.74 -1.14 6.23
N MET A 90 -2.57 -1.37 5.21
CA MET A 90 -3.98 -1.73 5.36
C MET A 90 -4.14 -3.25 5.34
N PRO A 91 -5.28 -3.80 5.78
CA PRO A 91 -5.48 -5.25 5.82
C PRO A 91 -5.16 -5.99 4.52
N ASP A 92 -5.46 -5.41 3.36
CA ASP A 92 -5.35 -6.03 2.04
C ASP A 92 -4.55 -5.21 1.01
N HIS A 93 -3.90 -4.14 1.43
CA HIS A 93 -3.05 -3.31 0.56
C HIS A 93 -2.11 -2.41 1.38
N VAL A 94 -1.16 -1.79 0.69
CA VAL A 94 -0.25 -0.81 1.27
C VAL A 94 -0.28 0.46 0.45
N HIS A 95 -0.34 1.60 1.11
CA HIS A 95 -0.09 2.92 0.53
C HIS A 95 1.27 3.42 0.95
N LEU A 96 2.05 3.94 0.00
CA LEU A 96 3.39 4.47 0.21
C LEU A 96 3.51 5.81 -0.50
N ILE A 97 4.13 6.80 0.14
CA ILE A 97 4.67 7.99 -0.54
C ILE A 97 6.19 7.86 -0.52
N ILE A 98 6.78 7.77 -1.72
CA ILE A 98 8.21 7.54 -1.93
C ILE A 98 8.81 8.82 -2.47
N ALA A 99 9.84 9.33 -1.79
CA ALA A 99 10.65 10.46 -2.24
C ALA A 99 11.92 9.94 -2.92
N ILE A 100 12.13 10.31 -4.17
CA ILE A 100 13.36 10.06 -4.92
C ILE A 100 14.11 11.39 -5.04
N PRO A 101 15.31 11.55 -4.45
CA PRO A 101 16.03 12.82 -4.45
C PRO A 101 16.60 13.20 -5.82
N ALA A 102 16.81 14.50 -6.03
CA ALA A 102 17.53 15.01 -7.19
C ALA A 102 19.04 14.72 -7.12
N GLY A 103 19.73 14.75 -8.27
CA GLY A 103 21.20 14.74 -8.32
C GLY A 103 21.85 13.36 -8.27
N ARG A 104 21.13 12.28 -8.54
CA ARG A 104 21.71 10.94 -8.69
C ARG A 104 21.76 10.53 -10.14
N ASP A 105 22.97 10.27 -10.61
CA ASP A 105 23.19 9.46 -11.79
C ASP A 105 22.56 8.09 -11.57
N ARG A 106 21.38 7.86 -12.17
CA ARG A 106 20.61 6.61 -12.16
C ARG A 106 20.09 6.16 -10.79
N ALA A 107 19.19 6.95 -10.18
CA ALA A 107 18.27 6.37 -9.22
C ALA A 107 17.58 5.15 -9.87
N ARG A 108 17.49 4.02 -9.15
CA ARG A 108 16.80 2.85 -9.72
C ARG A 108 15.35 3.24 -9.96
N PRO A 109 14.81 2.97 -11.17
CA PRO A 109 13.42 3.33 -11.48
C PRO A 109 12.44 2.77 -10.45
N LEU A 110 11.44 3.55 -10.07
CA LEU A 110 10.39 3.16 -9.12
C LEU A 110 9.85 1.74 -9.37
N PRO A 111 9.57 1.29 -10.62
CA PRO A 111 9.09 -0.06 -10.86
C PRO A 111 10.06 -1.17 -10.43
N VAL A 112 11.36 -0.91 -10.51
CA VAL A 112 12.40 -1.88 -10.10
C VAL A 112 12.44 -1.96 -8.56
N MET A 113 12.35 -0.83 -7.87
CA MET A 113 12.31 -0.79 -6.40
C MET A 113 11.08 -1.52 -5.86
N ILE A 114 9.89 -1.22 -6.40
CA ILE A 114 8.64 -1.89 -6.01
C ILE A 114 8.68 -3.37 -6.37
N GLY A 115 9.26 -3.75 -7.50
CA GLY A 115 9.43 -5.15 -7.89
C GLY A 115 10.27 -5.93 -6.87
N ARG A 116 11.39 -5.38 -6.41
CA ARG A 116 12.25 -5.98 -5.39
C ARG A 116 11.59 -6.02 -4.01
N PHE A 117 10.93 -4.94 -3.60
CA PHE A 117 10.13 -4.90 -2.38
C PHE A 117 9.09 -6.03 -2.35
N LYS A 118 8.33 -6.19 -3.43
CA LYS A 118 7.31 -7.26 -3.57
C LYS A 118 7.96 -8.66 -3.54
N SER A 119 9.07 -8.84 -4.20
CA SER A 119 9.79 -10.13 -4.22
C SER A 119 10.31 -10.50 -2.83
N TYR A 120 10.91 -9.55 -2.12
CA TYR A 120 11.43 -9.76 -0.77
C TYR A 120 10.32 -10.12 0.23
N THR A 121 9.24 -9.33 0.24
CA THR A 121 8.10 -9.55 1.14
C THR A 121 7.29 -10.81 0.78
N ASP A 122 7.18 -11.16 -0.51
CA ASP A 122 6.57 -12.42 -0.95
C ASP A 122 7.38 -13.63 -0.49
N HIS A 123 8.71 -13.53 -0.54
CA HIS A 123 9.59 -14.59 -0.04
C HIS A 123 9.40 -14.82 1.48
N GLY A 124 9.40 -13.76 2.28
CA GLY A 124 9.13 -13.84 3.71
C GLY A 124 7.73 -14.40 4.02
N TYR A 125 6.70 -13.93 3.29
CA TYR A 125 5.34 -14.43 3.42
C TYR A 125 5.22 -15.93 3.12
N ARG A 126 5.93 -16.44 2.10
CA ARG A 126 5.97 -17.87 1.79
C ARG A 126 6.59 -18.72 2.89
N GLY A 127 7.46 -18.13 3.69
CA GLY A 127 8.01 -18.78 4.90
C GLY A 127 6.97 -18.95 6.02
N LEU A 128 5.90 -18.15 6.01
CA LEU A 128 4.82 -18.20 7.00
C LEU A 128 3.64 -19.08 6.56
N THR A 129 3.60 -19.52 5.31
CA THR A 129 2.42 -20.15 4.70
C THR A 129 2.76 -21.45 4.00
N ASP A 130 1.75 -22.27 3.75
CA ASP A 130 1.91 -23.50 3.00
C ASP A 130 2.29 -23.24 1.54
N LYS A 131 3.01 -24.18 0.91
CA LYS A 131 3.45 -24.10 -0.50
C LYS A 131 2.32 -23.90 -1.50
N LYS A 132 1.09 -24.27 -1.14
CA LYS A 132 -0.12 -24.10 -1.97
C LYS A 132 -0.73 -22.71 -1.88
N THR A 133 -0.32 -21.90 -0.90
CA THR A 133 -0.84 -20.53 -0.72
C THR A 133 -0.42 -19.63 -1.88
N PRO A 134 -1.33 -18.84 -2.45
CA PRO A 134 -0.98 -17.86 -3.46
C PRO A 134 0.07 -16.88 -2.94
N GLY A 135 0.92 -16.35 -3.81
CA GLY A 135 1.84 -15.27 -3.44
C GLY A 135 1.11 -14.06 -2.85
N LEU A 136 1.84 -13.26 -2.06
CA LEU A 136 1.28 -12.14 -1.29
C LEU A 136 0.60 -11.08 -2.16
N TRP A 137 1.22 -10.69 -3.28
CA TRP A 137 0.83 -9.51 -4.04
C TRP A 137 0.12 -9.81 -5.36
N GLN A 138 -0.79 -8.91 -5.75
CA GLN A 138 -1.29 -8.85 -7.12
C GLN A 138 -0.15 -8.50 -8.09
N ARG A 139 -0.34 -8.82 -9.38
CA ARG A 139 0.59 -8.41 -10.44
C ARG A 139 0.48 -6.89 -10.63
N GLY A 140 1.62 -6.20 -10.64
CA GLY A 140 1.66 -4.74 -10.80
C GLY A 140 1.44 -3.98 -9.48
N PHE A 141 1.23 -2.69 -9.60
CA PHE A 141 0.88 -1.74 -8.55
C PHE A 141 0.27 -0.50 -9.22
N TYR A 142 -0.40 0.35 -8.45
CA TYR A 142 -0.89 1.64 -8.92
C TYR A 142 0.06 2.73 -8.45
N ASP A 143 0.31 3.72 -9.30
CA ASP A 143 1.13 4.87 -8.98
C ASP A 143 0.51 6.17 -9.46
N HIS A 144 0.81 7.25 -8.73
CA HIS A 144 0.48 8.62 -9.07
C HIS A 144 1.73 9.48 -8.84
N VAL A 145 2.11 10.26 -9.86
CA VAL A 145 3.23 11.19 -9.78
C VAL A 145 2.74 12.47 -9.11
N ILE A 146 3.26 12.77 -7.94
CA ILE A 146 2.92 13.97 -7.17
C ILE A 146 3.66 15.16 -7.78
N ARG A 147 2.91 16.22 -8.15
CA ARG A 147 3.44 17.31 -8.98
C ARG A 147 3.68 18.62 -8.23
N ASN A 148 3.09 18.79 -7.06
CA ASN A 148 3.20 20.00 -6.25
C ASN A 148 2.90 19.71 -4.78
N ASP A 149 3.15 20.69 -3.91
CA ASP A 149 2.98 20.55 -2.46
C ASP A 149 1.53 20.28 -2.06
N ALA A 150 0.56 20.89 -2.73
CA ALA A 150 -0.86 20.65 -2.45
C ALA A 150 -1.27 19.20 -2.76
N ASP A 151 -0.76 18.61 -3.85
CA ASP A 151 -0.95 17.20 -4.22
C ASP A 151 -0.25 16.28 -3.19
N LEU A 152 0.95 16.66 -2.74
CA LEU A 152 1.68 15.92 -1.70
C LEU A 152 0.92 15.91 -0.36
N ASP A 153 0.42 17.06 0.08
CA ASP A 153 -0.33 17.17 1.33
C ASP A 153 -1.66 16.42 1.26
N ALA A 154 -2.35 16.47 0.11
CA ALA A 154 -3.54 15.68 -0.12
C ALA A 154 -3.25 14.17 -0.07
N ALA A 155 -2.15 13.71 -0.66
CA ALA A 155 -1.72 12.31 -0.61
C ALA A 155 -1.35 11.88 0.81
N ARG A 156 -0.62 12.70 1.57
CA ARG A 156 -0.30 12.45 2.99
C ARG A 156 -1.55 12.31 3.84
N CYS A 157 -2.49 13.25 3.68
CA CYS A 157 -3.76 13.22 4.38
C CYS A 157 -4.56 11.95 4.04
N TYR A 158 -4.60 11.57 2.75
CA TYR A 158 -5.25 10.35 2.31
C TYR A 158 -4.65 9.09 2.97
N VAL A 159 -3.32 8.97 2.98
CA VAL A 159 -2.61 7.82 3.57
C VAL A 159 -2.90 7.70 5.06
N ARG A 160 -2.78 8.81 5.80
CA ARG A 160 -3.00 8.85 7.27
C ARG A 160 -4.43 8.52 7.66
N ASN A 161 -5.41 8.98 6.88
CA ASN A 161 -6.83 8.80 7.18
C ASN A 161 -7.41 7.49 6.59
N ASN A 162 -6.61 6.67 5.94
CA ASN A 162 -7.12 5.46 5.28
C ASN A 162 -7.77 4.47 6.24
N PRO A 163 -7.20 4.18 7.44
CA PRO A 163 -7.84 3.30 8.43
C PRO A 163 -9.21 3.82 8.90
N VAL A 164 -9.32 5.13 9.15
CA VAL A 164 -10.59 5.79 9.55
C VAL A 164 -11.66 5.59 8.48
N LYS A 165 -11.34 5.92 7.23
CA LYS A 165 -12.27 5.80 6.10
C LYS A 165 -12.71 4.36 5.85
N LYS A 166 -11.85 3.38 6.09
CA LYS A 166 -12.23 1.98 5.96
C LYS A 166 -13.20 1.57 7.06
N GLN A 167 -12.93 1.96 8.30
CA GLN A 167 -13.83 1.69 9.43
C GLN A 167 -15.21 2.32 9.21
N GLU A 168 -15.28 3.58 8.80
CA GLU A 168 -16.54 4.26 8.50
C GLU A 168 -17.36 3.52 7.43
N ARG A 169 -16.72 3.05 6.37
CA ARG A 169 -17.39 2.26 5.33
C ARG A 169 -17.93 0.95 5.87
N GLU A 170 -17.14 0.22 6.66
CA GLU A 170 -17.55 -1.07 7.24
C GLU A 170 -18.74 -0.89 8.21
N SER A 171 -18.76 0.20 9.01
CA SER A 171 -19.89 0.53 9.88
C SER A 171 -21.18 0.81 9.10
N ILE A 172 -21.09 1.59 8.01
CA ILE A 172 -22.25 1.88 7.14
C ILE A 172 -22.82 0.62 6.49
N TYR A 173 -21.95 -0.33 6.10
CA TYR A 173 -22.42 -1.60 5.52
C TYR A 173 -23.08 -2.50 6.58
N ALA A 174 -22.52 -2.58 7.79
CA ALA A 174 -23.10 -3.36 8.89
C ALA A 174 -24.50 -2.85 9.30
N GLU A 175 -24.70 -1.54 9.35
CA GLU A 175 -26.01 -0.93 9.64
C GLU A 175 -27.06 -1.26 8.58
N LYS A 176 -26.68 -1.31 7.31
CA LYS A 176 -27.59 -1.65 6.21
C LYS A 176 -28.02 -3.12 6.20
N GLU A 177 -27.15 -4.02 6.63
CA GLU A 177 -27.46 -5.45 6.75
C GLU A 177 -28.37 -5.75 7.94
N THR A 178 -28.31 -4.93 9.01
CA THR A 178 -29.14 -5.10 10.21
C THR A 178 -30.56 -4.56 10.02
N THR A 179 -30.80 -3.77 8.97
CA THR A 179 -32.11 -3.10 8.72
C THR A 179 -32.95 -3.85 7.66
N GLN A 180 -32.51 -4.99 7.17
CA GLN A 180 -33.26 -5.90 6.28
C GLN A 180 -33.73 -7.17 7.03
#